data_3d63471eb84f4638480a3ab08a99c8d4
#
_entry.id   3d63471eb84f4638480a3ab08a99c8d4
#
_cell.length_a   1.000
_cell.length_b   1.000
_cell.length_c   1.000
_cell.angle_alpha   90.00
_cell.angle_beta   90.00
_cell.angle_gamma   90.00
#
_symmetry.space_group_name_H-M   'P 1'
#
loop_
_entity.id
_entity.type
_entity.pdbx_description
1 polymer ?
#
loop_
_entity_poly.entity_id
_entity_poly.type
_entity_poly.pdbx_seq_one_letter_code
_entity_poly.pdbx_strand_id
1 'polypeptide(L)'
;MLETKIKATLRDVVDFPKPGIVFKDITPILKDSALCKEITNALKEQLRDVKVDVVAGIESRGFLFGLALAQALNVPFVPIRKAGKLPYKTIQQSYDLEYGSATLEVHEDAFEPGQKVLIHDDLLATGGTVVAASKLVQQLQAEVVAYSFIISLDFLNGKDRLSKYSTRTFSLVGY
;
A
#
# COMPACT_ATOMS: atom_id res chain seq x y z
N MET A 1 -16.70 7.88 15.11
CA MET A 1 -15.45 8.26 14.43
C MET A 1 -15.16 7.25 13.33
N LEU A 2 -14.44 7.63 12.26
CA LEU A 2 -14.14 6.75 11.11
C LEU A 2 -13.39 5.47 11.53
N GLU A 3 -12.39 5.60 12.38
CA GLU A 3 -11.62 4.45 12.91
C GLU A 3 -12.56 3.39 13.52
N THR A 4 -13.53 3.79 14.35
CA THR A 4 -14.50 2.89 14.97
C THR A 4 -15.35 2.17 13.91
N LYS A 5 -15.78 2.88 12.86
CA LYS A 5 -16.54 2.27 11.75
C LYS A 5 -15.69 1.25 11.01
N ILE A 6 -14.42 1.57 10.70
CA ILE A 6 -13.51 0.66 10.01
C ILE A 6 -13.32 -0.60 10.87
N LYS A 7 -12.97 -0.45 12.16
CA LYS A 7 -12.76 -1.59 13.08
C LYS A 7 -13.99 -2.48 13.22
N ALA A 8 -15.18 -1.90 13.27
CA ALA A 8 -16.44 -2.65 13.38
C ALA A 8 -16.83 -3.40 12.09
N THR A 9 -16.34 -2.93 10.93
CA THR A 9 -16.68 -3.52 9.63
C THR A 9 -15.64 -4.55 9.18
N LEU A 10 -14.39 -4.44 9.64
CA LEU A 10 -13.35 -5.43 9.36
C LEU A 10 -13.75 -6.81 9.86
N ARG A 11 -13.33 -7.84 9.12
CA ARG A 11 -13.51 -9.23 9.53
C ARG A 11 -12.19 -9.81 10.03
N ASP A 12 -12.21 -10.33 11.23
CA ASP A 12 -11.10 -11.12 11.76
C ASP A 12 -11.25 -12.58 11.33
N VAL A 13 -10.24 -13.07 10.60
CA VAL A 13 -10.16 -14.49 10.20
C VAL A 13 -9.04 -15.14 11.02
N VAL A 14 -9.45 -15.92 12.01
CA VAL A 14 -8.52 -16.60 12.92
C VAL A 14 -7.82 -17.75 12.18
N ASP A 15 -6.55 -17.95 12.50
CA ASP A 15 -5.71 -19.03 11.95
C ASP A 15 -5.59 -19.00 10.41
N PHE A 16 -5.53 -17.81 9.82
CA PHE A 16 -5.30 -17.63 8.38
C PHE A 16 -4.10 -16.72 8.10
N PRO A 17 -3.21 -17.05 7.16
CA PRO A 17 -3.15 -18.26 6.32
C PRO A 17 -2.62 -19.50 7.07
N LYS A 18 -2.23 -19.36 8.31
CA LYS A 18 -1.71 -20.43 9.16
C LYS A 18 -2.09 -20.21 10.63
N PRO A 19 -2.06 -21.27 11.47
CA PRO A 19 -2.39 -21.19 12.90
C PRO A 19 -1.61 -20.06 13.62
N GLY A 20 -2.29 -19.34 14.52
CA GLY A 20 -1.73 -18.25 15.31
C GLY A 20 -1.78 -16.86 14.65
N ILE A 21 -2.20 -16.76 13.39
CA ILE A 21 -2.36 -15.48 12.69
C ILE A 21 -3.84 -15.09 12.66
N VAL A 22 -4.13 -13.85 13.04
CA VAL A 22 -5.45 -13.23 12.84
C VAL A 22 -5.37 -12.30 11.65
N PHE A 23 -5.93 -12.74 10.53
CA PHE A 23 -5.94 -11.97 9.30
C PHE A 23 -7.04 -10.91 9.31
N LYS A 24 -6.69 -9.67 8.97
CA LYS A 24 -7.65 -8.56 8.86
C LYS A 24 -8.19 -8.48 7.43
N ASP A 25 -9.42 -8.92 7.24
CA ASP A 25 -10.09 -8.92 5.93
C ASP A 25 -10.86 -7.62 5.71
N ILE A 26 -10.46 -6.85 4.70
CA ILE A 26 -11.11 -5.58 4.32
C ILE A 26 -12.33 -5.78 3.41
N THR A 27 -12.59 -6.99 2.91
CA THR A 27 -13.65 -7.19 1.91
C THR A 27 -15.05 -6.78 2.39
N PRO A 28 -15.42 -6.88 3.67
CA PRO A 28 -16.69 -6.35 4.15
C PRO A 28 -16.83 -4.83 3.97
N ILE A 29 -15.72 -4.07 4.06
CA ILE A 29 -15.71 -2.61 3.82
C ILE A 29 -16.17 -2.29 2.40
N LEU A 30 -15.76 -3.11 1.41
CA LEU A 30 -16.07 -2.89 0.00
C LEU A 30 -17.56 -3.01 -0.32
N LYS A 31 -18.37 -3.59 0.59
CA LYS A 31 -19.82 -3.67 0.45
C LYS A 31 -20.54 -2.38 0.89
N ASP A 32 -19.84 -1.48 1.55
CA ASP A 32 -20.35 -0.19 2.02
C ASP A 32 -19.69 0.95 1.21
N SER A 33 -20.38 1.41 0.18
CA SER A 33 -19.88 2.47 -0.70
C SER A 33 -19.70 3.81 0.02
N ALA A 34 -20.52 4.09 1.04
CA ALA A 34 -20.38 5.30 1.85
C ALA A 34 -19.12 5.25 2.71
N LEU A 35 -18.84 4.10 3.34
CA LEU A 35 -17.62 3.89 4.11
C LEU A 35 -16.37 3.93 3.20
N CYS A 36 -16.41 3.32 2.01
CA CYS A 36 -15.33 3.42 1.04
C CYS A 36 -15.00 4.88 0.69
N LYS A 37 -16.03 5.71 0.48
CA LYS A 37 -15.86 7.13 0.21
C LYS A 37 -15.28 7.90 1.42
N GLU A 38 -15.76 7.60 2.63
CA GLU A 38 -15.20 8.18 3.86
C GLU A 38 -13.72 7.83 4.02
N ILE A 39 -13.33 6.58 3.78
CA ILE A 39 -11.94 6.10 3.82
C ILE A 39 -11.07 6.85 2.80
N THR A 40 -11.52 6.90 1.54
CA THR A 40 -10.77 7.59 0.48
C THR A 40 -10.56 9.07 0.80
N ASN A 41 -11.58 9.75 1.31
CA ASN A 41 -11.47 11.15 1.71
C ASN A 41 -10.52 11.35 2.89
N ALA A 42 -10.55 10.45 3.87
CA ALA A 42 -9.65 10.51 5.03
C ALA A 42 -8.19 10.28 4.62
N LEU A 43 -7.91 9.32 3.73
CA LEU A 43 -6.58 9.10 3.17
C LEU A 43 -6.08 10.34 2.41
N LYS A 44 -6.94 10.93 1.59
CA LYS A 44 -6.62 12.19 0.88
C LYS A 44 -6.28 13.33 1.84
N GLU A 45 -7.07 13.49 2.91
CA GLU A 45 -6.85 14.56 3.90
C GLU A 45 -5.52 14.40 4.65
N GLN A 46 -5.10 13.18 4.96
CA GLN A 46 -3.77 12.93 5.54
C GLN A 46 -2.62 13.38 4.63
N LEU A 47 -2.86 13.42 3.32
CA LEU A 47 -1.88 13.76 2.30
C LEU A 47 -1.90 15.24 1.87
N ARG A 48 -2.72 16.09 2.47
CA ARG A 48 -2.92 17.50 2.05
C ARG A 48 -1.62 18.31 1.92
N ASP A 49 -0.64 18.01 2.79
CA ASP A 49 0.66 18.69 2.82
C ASP A 49 1.78 17.88 2.13
N VAL A 50 1.40 16.86 1.34
CA VAL A 50 2.33 15.99 0.60
C VAL A 50 2.12 16.21 -0.89
N LYS A 51 3.17 16.63 -1.59
CA LYS A 51 3.13 16.67 -3.06
C LYS A 51 3.24 15.25 -3.59
N VAL A 52 2.19 14.78 -4.25
CA VAL A 52 2.11 13.46 -4.89
C VAL A 52 1.93 13.66 -6.39
N ASP A 53 2.79 13.04 -7.20
CA ASP A 53 2.69 13.08 -8.67
C ASP A 53 2.05 11.78 -9.21
N VAL A 54 2.14 10.66 -8.46
CA VAL A 54 1.58 9.38 -8.86
C VAL A 54 1.32 8.50 -7.63
N VAL A 55 0.28 7.68 -7.66
CA VAL A 55 0.01 6.65 -6.66
C VAL A 55 0.41 5.29 -7.22
N ALA A 56 1.27 4.56 -6.50
CA ALA A 56 1.61 3.18 -6.79
C ALA A 56 0.90 2.26 -5.80
N GLY A 57 0.06 1.36 -6.30
CA GLY A 57 -0.67 0.39 -5.49
C GLY A 57 -0.05 -1.01 -5.57
N ILE A 58 0.04 -1.72 -4.44
CA ILE A 58 0.63 -3.06 -4.37
C ILE A 58 -0.45 -4.14 -4.55
N GLU A 59 -0.18 -5.09 -5.44
CA GLU A 59 -1.06 -6.23 -5.71
C GLU A 59 -1.44 -7.00 -4.44
N SER A 60 -2.70 -7.32 -4.28
CA SER A 60 -3.81 -6.90 -5.13
C SER A 60 -4.76 -5.95 -4.38
N ARG A 61 -4.85 -6.06 -3.07
CA ARG A 61 -5.78 -5.27 -2.24
C ARG A 61 -5.41 -3.78 -2.20
N GLY A 62 -4.13 -3.45 -2.38
CA GLY A 62 -3.65 -2.08 -2.52
C GLY A 62 -4.17 -1.37 -3.78
N PHE A 63 -4.66 -2.11 -4.79
CA PHE A 63 -5.26 -1.50 -5.98
C PHE A 63 -6.59 -0.82 -5.71
N LEU A 64 -7.39 -1.38 -4.82
CA LEU A 64 -8.78 -0.98 -4.61
C LEU A 64 -8.89 0.48 -4.15
N PHE A 65 -8.30 0.77 -3.01
CA PHE A 65 -8.26 2.14 -2.50
C PHE A 65 -7.12 2.96 -3.13
N GLY A 66 -6.07 2.33 -3.66
CA GLY A 66 -5.00 3.02 -4.38
C GLY A 66 -5.52 3.73 -5.63
N LEU A 67 -6.33 3.07 -6.45
CA LEU A 67 -6.96 3.70 -7.62
C LEU A 67 -7.94 4.80 -7.20
N ALA A 68 -8.78 4.54 -6.20
CA ALA A 68 -9.72 5.54 -5.68
C ALA A 68 -8.99 6.79 -5.14
N LEU A 69 -7.88 6.59 -4.44
CA LEU A 69 -7.05 7.67 -3.91
C LEU A 69 -6.37 8.47 -5.02
N ALA A 70 -5.82 7.80 -6.06
CA ALA A 70 -5.24 8.45 -7.23
C ALA A 70 -6.27 9.35 -7.92
N GLN A 71 -7.49 8.86 -8.13
CA GLN A 71 -8.59 9.64 -8.69
C GLN A 71 -8.96 10.84 -7.79
N ALA A 72 -9.03 10.65 -6.48
CA ALA A 72 -9.33 11.72 -5.53
C ALA A 72 -8.22 12.80 -5.48
N LEU A 73 -6.96 12.42 -5.71
CA LEU A 73 -5.80 13.32 -5.79
C LEU A 73 -5.62 13.91 -7.19
N ASN A 74 -6.35 13.42 -8.20
CA ASN A 74 -6.23 13.77 -9.60
C ASN A 74 -4.81 13.51 -10.16
N VAL A 75 -4.25 12.34 -9.85
CA VAL A 75 -2.94 11.87 -10.30
C VAL A 75 -3.03 10.47 -10.94
N PRO A 76 -2.04 10.06 -11.75
CA PRO A 76 -1.98 8.70 -12.30
C PRO A 76 -1.90 7.62 -11.22
N PHE A 77 -2.29 6.39 -11.60
CA PHE A 77 -2.12 5.18 -10.81
C PHE A 77 -1.20 4.19 -11.52
N VAL A 78 -0.27 3.61 -10.79
CA VAL A 78 0.67 2.58 -11.26
C VAL A 78 0.48 1.29 -10.45
N PRO A 79 0.17 0.14 -11.08
CA PRO A 79 0.12 -1.14 -10.39
C PRO A 79 1.54 -1.72 -10.19
N ILE A 80 1.89 -2.06 -8.94
CA ILE A 80 3.04 -2.90 -8.61
C ILE A 80 2.51 -4.31 -8.38
N ARG A 81 3.03 -5.29 -9.11
CA ARG A 81 2.47 -6.64 -9.14
C ARG A 81 3.48 -7.72 -8.72
N LYS A 82 2.98 -8.89 -8.43
CA LYS A 82 3.82 -10.09 -8.30
C LYS A 82 4.39 -10.44 -9.67
N ALA A 83 5.63 -10.93 -9.71
CA ALA A 83 6.33 -11.25 -10.94
C ALA A 83 5.54 -12.16 -11.88
N GLY A 84 5.60 -11.85 -13.18
CA GLY A 84 4.90 -12.60 -14.24
C GLY A 84 3.46 -12.16 -14.51
N LYS A 85 2.99 -11.07 -13.90
CA LYS A 85 1.62 -10.58 -14.05
C LYS A 85 1.47 -9.40 -15.03
N LEU A 86 2.56 -8.65 -15.27
CA LEU A 86 2.55 -7.52 -16.18
C LEU A 86 2.97 -7.94 -17.59
N PRO A 87 2.26 -7.49 -18.66
CA PRO A 87 2.47 -8.02 -20.02
C PRO A 87 3.59 -7.32 -20.80
N TYR A 88 4.09 -6.16 -20.33
CA TYR A 88 5.15 -5.41 -20.98
C TYR A 88 6.48 -5.60 -20.24
N LYS A 89 7.55 -4.95 -20.68
CA LYS A 89 8.86 -4.99 -20.03
C LYS A 89 8.79 -4.47 -18.60
N THR A 90 9.38 -5.21 -17.67
CA THR A 90 9.37 -4.91 -16.25
C THR A 90 10.77 -4.85 -15.67
N ILE A 91 10.91 -4.13 -14.57
CA ILE A 91 11.98 -4.31 -13.59
C ILE A 91 11.44 -5.08 -12.40
N GLN A 92 12.29 -5.83 -11.71
CA GLN A 92 11.88 -6.73 -10.64
C GLN A 92 12.70 -6.52 -9.38
N GLN A 93 12.07 -6.76 -8.23
CA GLN A 93 12.71 -6.75 -6.91
C GLN A 93 12.24 -7.93 -6.08
N SER A 94 13.17 -8.81 -5.71
CA SER A 94 12.91 -9.89 -4.78
C SER A 94 13.02 -9.42 -3.33
N TYR A 95 12.29 -10.09 -2.45
CA TYR A 95 12.32 -9.87 -1.01
C TYR A 95 12.02 -11.17 -0.26
N ASP A 96 12.57 -11.25 0.95
CA ASP A 96 12.40 -12.45 1.77
C ASP A 96 11.05 -12.42 2.50
N LEU A 97 10.42 -13.57 2.56
CA LEU A 97 9.29 -13.89 3.40
C LEU A 97 9.77 -14.66 4.62
N GLU A 98 8.89 -14.86 5.61
CA GLU A 98 9.18 -15.74 6.75
C GLU A 98 9.58 -17.16 6.28
N TYR A 99 8.96 -17.62 5.18
CA TYR A 99 9.31 -18.87 4.47
C TYR A 99 9.41 -18.59 2.97
N GLY A 100 10.64 -18.67 2.44
CA GLY A 100 10.91 -18.45 1.02
C GLY A 100 11.09 -16.98 0.65
N SER A 101 10.92 -16.69 -0.62
CA SER A 101 11.03 -15.36 -1.19
C SER A 101 9.87 -15.06 -2.13
N ALA A 102 9.61 -13.78 -2.36
CA ALA A 102 8.66 -13.30 -3.36
C ALA A 102 9.33 -12.21 -4.21
N THR A 103 8.77 -11.96 -5.38
CA THR A 103 9.28 -10.94 -6.30
C THR A 103 8.15 -10.04 -6.75
N LEU A 104 8.35 -8.74 -6.62
CA LEU A 104 7.49 -7.71 -7.21
C LEU A 104 8.07 -7.22 -8.52
N GLU A 105 7.20 -6.72 -9.39
CA GLU A 105 7.56 -6.08 -10.64
C GLU A 105 6.73 -4.82 -10.89
N VAL A 106 7.30 -3.93 -11.68
CA VAL A 106 6.65 -2.74 -12.22
C VAL A 106 7.13 -2.56 -13.66
N HIS A 107 6.33 -1.95 -14.53
CA HIS A 107 6.77 -1.63 -15.89
C HIS A 107 8.00 -0.72 -15.87
N GLU A 108 8.93 -0.93 -16.80
CA GLU A 108 10.17 -0.14 -16.89
C GLU A 108 9.92 1.36 -17.17
N ASP A 109 8.75 1.69 -17.74
CA ASP A 109 8.28 3.04 -18.05
C ASP A 109 7.23 3.57 -17.04
N ALA A 110 7.13 2.95 -15.87
CA ALA A 110 6.08 3.27 -14.90
C ALA A 110 6.23 4.64 -14.24
N PHE A 111 7.46 5.10 -14.05
CA PHE A 111 7.77 6.36 -13.38
C PHE A 111 8.80 7.17 -14.18
N GLU A 112 8.62 8.49 -14.15
CA GLU A 112 9.62 9.43 -14.65
C GLU A 112 10.66 9.76 -13.57
N PRO A 113 11.94 10.00 -13.91
CA PRO A 113 12.94 10.44 -12.97
C PRO A 113 12.50 11.68 -12.17
N GLY A 114 12.67 11.62 -10.85
CA GLY A 114 12.26 12.70 -9.93
C GLY A 114 10.79 12.78 -9.61
N GLN A 115 9.95 11.91 -10.18
CA GLN A 115 8.52 11.86 -9.90
C GLN A 115 8.25 11.46 -8.45
N LYS A 116 7.29 12.12 -7.81
CA LYS A 116 6.95 11.93 -6.39
C LYS A 116 5.88 10.85 -6.26
N VAL A 117 6.29 9.69 -5.74
CA VAL A 117 5.46 8.48 -5.66
C VAL A 117 4.91 8.30 -4.27
N LEU A 118 3.59 8.17 -4.15
CA LEU A 118 2.90 7.64 -2.98
C LEU A 118 2.75 6.13 -3.17
N ILE A 119 3.26 5.32 -2.24
CA ILE A 119 2.99 3.88 -2.22
C ILE A 119 1.80 3.62 -1.32
N HIS A 120 0.80 2.89 -1.85
CA HIS A 120 -0.41 2.49 -1.12
C HIS A 120 -0.57 0.98 -1.07
N ASP A 121 -0.93 0.47 0.11
CA ASP A 121 -1.45 -0.87 0.32
C ASP A 121 -2.59 -0.82 1.34
N ASP A 122 -3.38 -1.87 1.46
CA ASP A 122 -4.47 -1.93 2.43
C ASP A 122 -3.96 -2.08 3.86
N LEU A 123 -2.88 -2.84 4.05
CA LEU A 123 -2.34 -3.19 5.35
C LEU A 123 -0.81 -3.15 5.38
N LEU A 124 -0.25 -2.51 6.39
CA LEU A 124 1.17 -2.58 6.73
C LEU A 124 1.39 -3.62 7.84
N ALA A 125 2.11 -4.70 7.51
CA ALA A 125 2.56 -5.70 8.47
C ALA A 125 4.06 -5.51 8.78
N THR A 126 4.92 -6.42 8.37
CA THR A 126 6.37 -6.32 8.59
C THR A 126 7.08 -5.31 7.68
N GLY A 127 6.41 -4.84 6.62
CA GLY A 127 6.94 -3.88 5.66
C GLY A 127 7.82 -4.45 4.55
N GLY A 128 8.05 -5.76 4.51
CA GLY A 128 8.93 -6.38 3.49
C GLY A 128 8.50 -6.11 2.06
N THR A 129 7.23 -6.32 1.77
CA THR A 129 6.64 -6.04 0.44
C THR A 129 6.76 -4.56 0.06
N VAL A 130 6.49 -3.67 1.02
CA VAL A 130 6.53 -2.22 0.80
C VAL A 130 7.96 -1.73 0.57
N VAL A 131 8.94 -2.33 1.27
CA VAL A 131 10.38 -2.07 1.02
C VAL A 131 10.77 -2.48 -0.39
N ALA A 132 10.32 -3.64 -0.87
CA ALA A 132 10.56 -4.07 -2.24
C ALA A 132 9.95 -3.10 -3.26
N ALA A 133 8.72 -2.64 -3.04
CA ALA A 133 8.08 -1.61 -3.87
C ALA A 133 8.87 -0.30 -3.86
N SER A 134 9.39 0.12 -2.70
CA SER A 134 10.22 1.33 -2.57
C SER A 134 11.50 1.24 -3.39
N LYS A 135 12.15 0.07 -3.40
CA LYS A 135 13.35 -0.18 -4.23
C LYS A 135 13.04 -0.11 -5.72
N LEU A 136 11.88 -0.60 -6.17
CA LEU A 136 11.46 -0.49 -7.58
C LEU A 136 11.29 0.99 -7.98
N VAL A 137 10.68 1.80 -7.13
CA VAL A 137 10.55 3.25 -7.37
C VAL A 137 11.93 3.90 -7.52
N GLN A 138 12.87 3.58 -6.62
CA GLN A 138 14.24 4.12 -6.69
C GLN A 138 15.02 3.65 -7.91
N GLN A 139 14.85 2.39 -8.34
CA GLN A 139 15.50 1.88 -9.56
C GLN A 139 15.10 2.67 -10.81
N LEU A 140 13.89 3.20 -10.86
CA LEU A 140 13.41 4.09 -11.93
C LEU A 140 13.72 5.57 -11.64
N GLN A 141 14.58 5.87 -10.65
CA GLN A 141 15.00 7.23 -10.30
C GLN A 141 13.87 8.14 -9.83
N ALA A 142 12.74 7.58 -9.40
CA ALA A 142 11.67 8.31 -8.77
C ALA A 142 11.85 8.33 -7.24
N GLU A 143 11.07 9.17 -6.55
CA GLU A 143 11.18 9.42 -5.11
C GLU A 143 9.93 8.90 -4.39
N VAL A 144 10.10 8.08 -3.35
CA VAL A 144 9.01 7.73 -2.45
C VAL A 144 8.79 8.88 -1.47
N VAL A 145 7.68 9.59 -1.59
CA VAL A 145 7.38 10.76 -0.74
C VAL A 145 6.53 10.44 0.46
N ALA A 146 5.74 9.37 0.38
CA ALA A 146 4.91 8.91 1.50
C ALA A 146 4.40 7.49 1.28
N TYR A 147 3.90 6.92 2.37
CA TYR A 147 3.17 5.65 2.41
C TYR A 147 1.77 5.87 2.97
N SER A 148 0.80 5.17 2.43
CA SER A 148 -0.59 5.23 2.86
C SER A 148 -1.17 3.83 3.03
N PHE A 149 -1.78 3.58 4.19
CA PHE A 149 -2.41 2.31 4.53
C PHE A 149 -3.79 2.56 5.15
N ILE A 150 -4.69 1.60 5.03
CA ILE A 150 -5.92 1.61 5.82
C ILE A 150 -5.60 1.12 7.23
N ILE A 151 -4.81 0.04 7.33
CA ILE A 151 -4.49 -0.64 8.59
C ILE A 151 -2.97 -0.70 8.78
N SER A 152 -2.49 -0.46 10.00
CA SER A 152 -1.13 -0.82 10.41
C SER A 152 -1.15 -1.79 11.58
N LEU A 153 -0.31 -2.84 11.49
CA LEU A 153 -0.02 -3.75 12.60
C LEU A 153 1.23 -3.24 13.31
N ASP A 154 1.04 -2.29 14.23
CA ASP A 154 2.15 -1.51 14.82
C ASP A 154 3.13 -2.39 15.62
N PHE A 155 2.65 -3.50 16.19
CA PHE A 155 3.47 -4.48 16.90
C PHE A 155 4.51 -5.21 16.02
N LEU A 156 4.39 -5.13 14.69
CA LEU A 156 5.35 -5.71 13.74
C LEU A 156 6.44 -4.72 13.30
N ASN A 157 6.39 -3.47 13.77
CA ASN A 157 7.40 -2.43 13.52
C ASN A 157 7.71 -2.17 12.04
N GLY A 158 6.74 -2.38 11.15
CA GLY A 158 6.91 -2.20 9.70
C GLY A 158 7.32 -0.77 9.33
N LYS A 159 6.84 0.24 10.05
CA LYS A 159 7.15 1.66 9.82
C LYS A 159 8.65 1.95 9.90
N ASP A 160 9.37 1.30 10.81
CA ASP A 160 10.81 1.52 10.99
C ASP A 160 11.61 1.12 9.75
N ARG A 161 11.17 0.07 9.05
CA ARG A 161 11.79 -0.39 7.80
C ARG A 161 11.57 0.59 6.65
N LEU A 162 10.45 1.31 6.65
CA LEU A 162 10.08 2.27 5.62
C LEU A 162 10.78 3.61 5.78
N SER A 163 11.22 3.95 7.00
CA SER A 163 11.83 5.25 7.33
C SER A 163 13.10 5.56 6.51
N LYS A 164 13.76 4.53 5.97
CA LYS A 164 14.92 4.66 5.08
C LYS A 164 14.58 5.32 3.73
N TYR A 165 13.32 5.25 3.31
CA TYR A 165 12.85 5.75 2.02
C TYR A 165 12.00 7.01 2.19
N SER A 166 11.10 7.01 3.17
CA SER A 166 10.32 8.17 3.58
C SER A 166 9.87 8.02 5.03
N THR A 167 9.92 9.11 5.80
CA THR A 167 9.42 9.16 7.18
C THR A 167 7.92 9.41 7.28
N ARG A 168 7.27 9.71 6.14
CA ARG A 168 5.84 10.01 6.07
C ARG A 168 5.04 8.72 5.84
N THR A 169 4.59 8.10 6.92
CA THR A 169 3.76 6.89 6.87
C THR A 169 2.42 7.16 7.55
N PHE A 170 1.35 7.02 6.80
CA PHE A 170 -0.02 7.29 7.24
C PHE A 170 -0.82 5.99 7.30
N SER A 171 -1.65 5.85 8.33
CA SER A 171 -2.65 4.78 8.46
C SER A 171 -3.91 5.34 9.12
N LEU A 172 -5.07 4.74 8.83
CA LEU A 172 -6.34 5.15 9.42
C LEU A 172 -6.64 4.41 10.72
N VAL A 173 -6.14 3.18 10.83
CA VAL A 173 -6.35 2.28 11.98
C VAL A 173 -5.04 1.62 12.35
N GLY A 174 -4.69 1.62 13.65
CA GLY A 174 -3.56 0.88 14.23
C GLY A 174 -4.04 -0.27 15.13
N TYR A 175 -3.27 -1.37 15.17
CA TYR A 175 -3.42 -2.50 16.08
C TYR A 175 -2.10 -2.83 16.77
#